data_9f2523775851e34084838ba58630987d
#
_entry.id   9f2523775851e34084838ba58630987d
#
_cell.length_a   1.000
_cell.length_b   1.000
_cell.length_c   1.000
_cell.angle_alpha   90.00
_cell.angle_beta   90.00
_cell.angle_gamma   90.00
#
_symmetry.space_group_name_H-M   'P 1'
#
loop_
_entity.id
_entity.type
_entity.pdbx_description
1 polymer ?
#
loop_
_entity_poly.entity_id
_entity_poly.type
_entity_poly.pdbx_seq_one_letter_code
_entity_poly.pdbx_strand_id
1 'polypeptide(L)'
;MAGTVMCPPFFVRFLLLISQLMTPHKIIVLYGRGNLGKTRTLRMVIDKLNGEPISNAKYDTQAICHYNDLTIAVATKGDNAAELRANVSYFKSHPCDIAITAARSRGGTHDVIKAYAQETGAEVVWIYKRAEAGDENAVNLKWAERVVEKCVKN
;
A
#
# COMPACT_ATOMS: atom_id res chain seq x y z
N MET A 1 37.84 3.16 -28.04
CA MET A 1 37.52 2.98 -27.57
C MET A 1 37.02 3.00 -26.70
N ALA A 2 36.79 3.15 -26.61
CA ALA A 2 36.52 3.21 -25.91
C ALA A 2 35.81 2.99 -25.13
N GLY A 3 35.47 3.05 -24.99
CA GLY A 3 34.74 3.07 -24.19
C GLY A 3 34.35 2.33 -23.42
N THR A 4 34.46 1.95 -23.29
CA THR A 4 34.17 1.27 -22.61
C THR A 4 33.93 1.24 -21.54
N VAL A 5 33.88 1.62 -21.41
CA VAL A 5 33.86 1.61 -20.55
C VAL A 5 33.38 1.30 -19.64
N MET A 6 33.05 1.12 -19.35
CA MET A 6 32.74 0.73 -18.44
C MET A 6 31.83 1.08 -17.66
N CYS A 7 31.13 0.24 -17.20
CA CYS A 7 30.25 0.66 -16.27
C CYS A 7 30.91 1.32 -15.17
N PRO A 8 30.98 2.57 -15.22
CA PRO A 8 31.65 3.24 -14.13
C PRO A 8 30.85 3.08 -12.84
N PRO A 9 31.51 3.13 -11.69
CA PRO A 9 30.81 3.12 -10.39
C PRO A 9 29.71 4.17 -10.29
N PHE A 10 29.83 5.25 -11.02
CA PHE A 10 28.80 6.29 -11.09
C PHE A 10 27.48 5.75 -11.64
N PHE A 11 27.54 4.95 -12.71
CA PHE A 11 26.33 4.39 -13.32
C PHE A 11 25.65 3.41 -12.38
N VAL A 12 26.41 2.58 -11.67
CA VAL A 12 25.89 1.65 -10.69
C VAL A 12 25.22 2.40 -9.52
N ARG A 13 25.84 3.46 -9.04
CA ARG A 13 25.25 4.30 -8.00
C ARG A 13 23.94 4.93 -8.44
N PHE A 14 23.89 5.37 -9.69
CA PHE A 14 22.68 5.98 -10.25
C PHE A 14 21.54 4.96 -10.28
N LEU A 15 21.81 3.74 -10.72
CA LEU A 15 20.81 2.68 -10.77
C LEU A 15 20.32 2.32 -9.36
N LEU A 16 21.22 2.25 -8.37
CA LEU A 16 20.84 1.98 -6.99
C LEU A 16 19.96 3.09 -6.42
N LEU A 17 20.28 4.34 -6.74
CA LEU A 17 19.50 5.47 -6.28
C LEU A 17 18.09 5.46 -6.88
N ILE A 18 17.97 5.16 -8.19
CA ILE A 18 16.68 5.04 -8.85
C ILE A 18 15.88 3.90 -8.21
N SER A 19 16.51 2.75 -7.95
CA SER A 19 15.86 1.63 -7.30
C SER A 19 15.31 2.03 -5.93
N GLN A 20 16.06 2.79 -5.14
CA GLN A 20 15.60 3.27 -3.84
C GLN A 20 14.44 4.25 -3.97
N LEU A 21 14.45 5.11 -4.99
CA LEU A 21 13.37 6.06 -5.24
C LEU A 21 12.10 5.37 -5.73
N MET A 22 12.22 4.14 -6.26
CA MET A 22 11.08 3.37 -6.76
C MET A 22 10.45 2.47 -5.70
N THR A 23 10.99 2.42 -4.48
CA THR A 23 10.42 1.64 -3.38
C THR A 23 9.68 2.55 -2.41
N PRO A 24 8.62 2.04 -1.78
CA PRO A 24 7.90 2.86 -0.81
C PRO A 24 8.74 3.12 0.43
N HIS A 25 8.59 4.31 1.00
CA HIS A 25 9.17 4.62 2.29
C HIS A 25 8.20 4.30 3.44
N LYS A 26 6.94 4.05 3.11
CA LYS A 26 5.90 3.74 4.08
C LYS A 26 4.97 2.68 3.50
N ILE A 27 4.61 1.70 4.33
CA ILE A 27 3.61 0.69 4.02
C ILE A 27 2.49 0.84 5.05
N ILE A 28 1.28 1.12 4.59
CA ILE A 28 0.12 1.24 5.48
C ILE A 28 -0.70 -0.03 5.34
N VAL A 29 -0.98 -0.68 6.47
CA VAL A 29 -1.67 -1.97 6.49
C VAL A 29 -2.95 -1.83 7.28
N LEU A 30 -4.09 -1.98 6.60
CA LEU A 30 -5.39 -2.09 7.26
C LEU A 30 -5.64 -3.56 7.54
N TYR A 31 -5.54 -3.98 8.79
CA TYR A 31 -5.62 -5.39 9.12
C TYR A 31 -6.74 -5.67 10.11
N GLY A 32 -7.19 -6.91 10.11
CA GLY A 32 -8.26 -7.39 10.96
C GLY A 32 -8.81 -8.69 10.43
N ARG A 33 -9.74 -9.27 11.16
CA ARG A 33 -10.38 -10.51 10.72
C ARG A 33 -11.19 -10.29 9.45
N GLY A 34 -11.63 -11.38 8.81
CA GLY A 34 -12.42 -11.31 7.59
C GLY A 34 -13.79 -10.66 7.80
N ASN A 35 -14.38 -10.20 6.71
CA ASN A 35 -15.74 -9.64 6.67
C ASN A 35 -15.92 -8.38 7.53
N LEU A 36 -14.87 -7.59 7.71
CA LEU A 36 -14.94 -6.30 8.42
C LEU A 36 -15.04 -5.11 7.46
N GLY A 37 -15.17 -5.36 6.16
CA GLY A 37 -15.27 -4.27 5.19
C GLY A 37 -13.93 -3.64 4.83
N LYS A 38 -12.82 -4.37 4.96
CA LYS A 38 -11.50 -3.85 4.61
C LYS A 38 -11.39 -3.49 3.12
N THR A 39 -11.90 -4.35 2.23
CA THR A 39 -11.91 -4.10 0.80
C THR A 39 -12.68 -2.81 0.48
N ARG A 40 -13.86 -2.67 1.04
CA ARG A 40 -14.68 -1.46 0.84
C ARG A 40 -14.00 -0.23 1.37
N THR A 41 -13.39 -0.34 2.54
CA THR A 41 -12.66 0.77 3.17
C THR A 41 -11.52 1.22 2.27
N LEU A 42 -10.73 0.29 1.75
CA LEU A 42 -9.61 0.64 0.87
C LEU A 42 -10.08 1.17 -0.48
N ARG A 43 -11.23 0.74 -0.98
CA ARG A 43 -11.81 1.34 -2.16
C ARG A 43 -12.20 2.80 -1.91
N MET A 44 -12.74 3.09 -0.74
CA MET A 44 -13.03 4.47 -0.35
C MET A 44 -11.75 5.30 -0.23
N VAL A 45 -10.65 4.69 0.23
CA VAL A 45 -9.34 5.34 0.24
C VAL A 45 -8.93 5.74 -1.17
N ILE A 46 -9.07 4.84 -2.13
CA ILE A 46 -8.75 5.12 -3.53
C ILE A 46 -9.55 6.32 -4.03
N ASP A 47 -10.87 6.32 -3.79
CA ASP A 47 -11.74 7.41 -4.21
C ASP A 47 -11.33 8.74 -3.57
N LYS A 48 -11.03 8.72 -2.26
CA LYS A 48 -10.61 9.93 -1.56
C LYS A 48 -9.27 10.46 -2.08
N LEU A 49 -8.31 9.59 -2.32
CA LEU A 49 -7.01 10.00 -2.83
C LEU A 49 -7.12 10.58 -4.24
N ASN A 50 -8.05 10.08 -5.04
CA ASN A 50 -8.29 10.56 -6.40
C ASN A 50 -9.21 11.78 -6.45
N GLY A 51 -9.78 12.20 -5.32
CA GLY A 51 -10.72 13.31 -5.29
C GLY A 51 -12.04 12.98 -5.97
N GLU A 52 -12.43 11.71 -6.01
CA GLU A 52 -13.65 11.25 -6.66
C GLU A 52 -14.76 10.97 -5.65
N PRO A 53 -16.03 10.97 -6.10
CA PRO A 53 -17.13 10.58 -5.22
C PRO A 53 -16.94 9.17 -4.69
N ILE A 54 -17.34 8.95 -3.45
CA ILE A 54 -17.21 7.65 -2.80
C ILE A 54 -18.15 6.65 -3.46
N SER A 55 -17.59 5.56 -4.00
CA SER A 55 -18.36 4.50 -4.64
C SER A 55 -18.70 3.41 -3.62
N ASN A 56 -19.73 2.62 -3.94
CA ASN A 56 -20.11 1.46 -3.12
C ASN A 56 -19.58 0.16 -3.71
N ALA A 57 -18.54 0.23 -4.51
CA ALA A 57 -17.94 -0.94 -5.15
C ALA A 57 -17.42 -1.92 -4.09
N LYS A 58 -17.65 -3.21 -4.34
CA LYS A 58 -17.32 -4.28 -3.39
C LYS A 58 -16.25 -5.24 -3.90
N TYR A 59 -15.84 -5.10 -5.15
CA TYR A 59 -14.84 -5.99 -5.73
C TYR A 59 -13.44 -5.49 -5.44
N ASP A 60 -12.50 -6.42 -5.41
CA ASP A 60 -11.10 -6.11 -5.17
C ASP A 60 -10.48 -5.39 -6.36
N THR A 61 -9.51 -4.54 -6.09
CA THR A 61 -8.82 -3.78 -7.11
C THR A 61 -7.41 -3.42 -6.67
N GLN A 62 -6.64 -2.96 -7.64
CA GLN A 62 -5.33 -2.36 -7.43
C GLN A 62 -5.34 -1.02 -8.16
N ALA A 63 -4.77 0.01 -7.57
CA ALA A 63 -4.77 1.34 -8.16
C ALA A 63 -3.53 2.11 -7.77
N ILE A 64 -3.12 3.00 -8.67
CA ILE A 64 -2.08 3.99 -8.41
C ILE A 64 -2.77 5.34 -8.30
N CYS A 65 -2.57 6.01 -7.18
CA CYS A 65 -3.17 7.31 -6.90
C CYS A 65 -2.07 8.35 -6.74
N HIS A 66 -2.37 9.57 -7.14
CA HIS A 66 -1.46 10.70 -6.96
C HIS A 66 -2.11 11.68 -5.99
N TYR A 67 -1.43 11.96 -4.88
CA TYR A 67 -2.00 12.76 -3.81
C TYR A 67 -0.90 13.55 -3.12
N ASN A 68 -1.01 14.89 -3.11
CA ASN A 68 -0.01 15.78 -2.49
C ASN A 68 1.43 15.45 -2.92
N ASP A 69 1.62 15.31 -4.24
CA ASP A 69 2.91 14.98 -4.85
C ASP A 69 3.45 13.59 -4.49
N LEU A 70 2.63 12.78 -3.85
CA LEU A 70 2.97 11.40 -3.54
C LEU A 70 2.32 10.45 -4.53
N THR A 71 3.04 9.41 -4.91
CA THR A 71 2.48 8.29 -5.67
C THR A 71 2.14 7.18 -4.68
N ILE A 72 0.86 6.82 -4.61
CA ILE A 72 0.36 5.86 -3.63
C ILE A 72 -0.23 4.67 -4.36
N ALA A 73 0.30 3.48 -4.10
CA ALA A 73 -0.23 2.24 -4.66
C ALA A 73 -1.14 1.59 -3.62
N VAL A 74 -2.35 1.24 -4.02
CA VAL A 74 -3.34 0.62 -3.13
C VAL A 74 -3.75 -0.73 -3.70
N ALA A 75 -3.70 -1.77 -2.87
CA ALA A 75 -4.16 -3.10 -3.23
C ALA A 75 -5.14 -3.58 -2.15
N THR A 76 -6.37 -3.88 -2.54
CA THR A 76 -7.45 -4.09 -1.58
C THR A 76 -7.56 -5.51 -1.03
N LYS A 77 -6.93 -6.51 -1.69
CA LYS A 77 -6.91 -7.88 -1.21
C LYS A 77 -6.00 -8.03 0.00
N GLY A 78 -6.22 -9.06 0.80
CA GLY A 78 -5.37 -9.28 1.95
C GLY A 78 -5.81 -10.46 2.82
N ASP A 79 -6.48 -11.45 2.24
CA ASP A 79 -7.03 -12.55 3.02
C ASP A 79 -6.04 -13.67 3.32
N ASN A 80 -4.97 -13.78 2.54
CA ASN A 80 -3.98 -14.84 2.73
C ASN A 80 -2.61 -14.39 2.20
N ALA A 81 -1.60 -15.20 2.52
CA ALA A 81 -0.22 -14.88 2.13
C ALA A 81 -0.03 -14.78 0.61
N ALA A 82 -0.73 -15.62 -0.16
CA ALA A 82 -0.62 -15.59 -1.62
C ALA A 82 -1.12 -14.25 -2.17
N GLU A 83 -2.22 -13.74 -1.63
CA GLU A 83 -2.74 -12.42 -2.04
C GLU A 83 -1.79 -11.30 -1.66
N LEU A 84 -1.17 -11.39 -0.49
CA LEU A 84 -0.18 -10.40 -0.07
C LEU A 84 1.06 -10.44 -0.96
N ARG A 85 1.51 -11.62 -1.35
CA ARG A 85 2.64 -11.73 -2.30
C ARG A 85 2.29 -11.10 -3.65
N ALA A 86 1.04 -11.27 -4.11
CA ALA A 86 0.57 -10.63 -5.33
C ALA A 86 0.56 -9.11 -5.18
N ASN A 87 0.13 -8.61 -4.03
CA ASN A 87 0.14 -7.17 -3.73
C ASN A 87 1.57 -6.62 -3.74
N VAL A 88 2.50 -7.33 -3.11
CA VAL A 88 3.92 -6.93 -3.10
C VAL A 88 4.48 -6.90 -4.52
N SER A 89 4.16 -7.91 -5.35
CA SER A 89 4.55 -7.90 -6.77
C SER A 89 4.03 -6.66 -7.49
N TYR A 90 2.78 -6.29 -7.23
CA TYR A 90 2.19 -5.10 -7.80
C TYR A 90 2.96 -3.84 -7.37
N PHE A 91 3.27 -3.71 -6.09
CA PHE A 91 4.05 -2.57 -5.58
C PHE A 91 5.44 -2.51 -6.19
N LYS A 92 6.09 -3.66 -6.39
CA LYS A 92 7.41 -3.72 -7.03
C LYS A 92 7.36 -3.31 -8.50
N SER A 93 6.26 -3.63 -9.18
CA SER A 93 6.09 -3.32 -10.61
C SER A 93 5.63 -1.89 -10.86
N HIS A 94 5.13 -1.21 -9.83
CA HIS A 94 4.57 0.14 -9.95
C HIS A 94 5.22 1.03 -8.89
N PRO A 95 6.25 1.79 -9.28
CA PRO A 95 6.98 2.63 -8.33
C PRO A 95 6.03 3.53 -7.53
N CYS A 96 6.20 3.55 -6.22
CA CYS A 96 5.34 4.33 -5.34
C CYS A 96 6.11 4.82 -4.11
N ASP A 97 5.60 5.90 -3.53
CA ASP A 97 6.13 6.46 -2.29
C ASP A 97 5.51 5.76 -1.08
N ILE A 98 4.24 5.39 -1.19
CA ILE A 98 3.48 4.73 -0.14
C ILE A 98 2.73 3.55 -0.75
N ALA A 99 2.78 2.40 -0.09
CA ALA A 99 2.01 1.22 -0.45
C ALA A 99 0.94 0.98 0.62
N ILE A 100 -0.29 0.74 0.18
CA ILE A 100 -1.41 0.48 1.09
C ILE A 100 -1.99 -0.88 0.75
N THR A 101 -2.18 -1.72 1.77
CA THR A 101 -2.75 -3.05 1.59
C THR A 101 -3.63 -3.43 2.77
N ALA A 102 -4.49 -4.42 2.55
CA ALA A 102 -5.22 -5.07 3.62
C ALA A 102 -4.43 -6.29 4.10
N ALA A 103 -4.74 -6.78 5.29
CA ALA A 103 -4.19 -8.02 5.83
C ALA A 103 -5.15 -8.65 6.84
N ARG A 104 -4.93 -9.92 7.15
CA ARG A 104 -5.63 -10.58 8.23
C ARG A 104 -5.01 -10.18 9.57
N SER A 105 -5.73 -10.48 10.66
CA SER A 105 -5.23 -10.16 12.00
C SER A 105 -4.05 -11.02 12.41
N ARG A 106 -3.82 -12.13 11.73
CA ARG A 106 -2.70 -13.05 12.03
C ARG A 106 -2.43 -13.96 10.84
N GLY A 107 -1.34 -14.70 10.93
CA GLY A 107 -0.96 -15.67 9.92
C GLY A 107 0.05 -15.12 8.94
N GLY A 108 0.16 -15.78 7.78
CA GLY A 108 1.20 -15.48 6.81
C GLY A 108 1.13 -14.11 6.18
N THR A 109 -0.01 -13.39 6.28
CA THR A 109 -0.13 -12.06 5.70
C THR A 109 0.85 -11.08 6.35
N HIS A 110 1.00 -11.16 7.67
CA HIS A 110 1.93 -10.28 8.40
C HIS A 110 3.39 -10.58 8.02
N ASP A 111 3.72 -11.85 7.86
CA ASP A 111 5.08 -12.26 7.48
C ASP A 111 5.49 -11.69 6.12
N VAL A 112 4.58 -11.71 5.15
CA VAL A 112 4.85 -11.16 3.82
C VAL A 112 5.11 -9.66 3.90
N ILE A 113 4.31 -8.94 4.68
CA ILE A 113 4.48 -7.49 4.84
C ILE A 113 5.80 -7.17 5.54
N LYS A 114 6.12 -7.89 6.61
CA LYS A 114 7.35 -7.68 7.35
C LYS A 114 8.58 -7.93 6.48
N ALA A 115 8.55 -8.97 5.66
CA ALA A 115 9.65 -9.27 4.73
C ALA A 115 9.82 -8.15 3.70
N TYR A 116 8.72 -7.64 3.14
CA TYR A 116 8.78 -6.55 2.19
C TYR A 116 9.30 -5.26 2.83
N ALA A 117 8.85 -4.96 4.05
CA ALA A 117 9.31 -3.79 4.79
C ALA A 117 10.82 -3.89 5.07
N GLN A 118 11.30 -5.07 5.43
CA GLN A 118 12.73 -5.29 5.67
C GLN A 118 13.53 -5.10 4.39
N GLU A 119 13.02 -5.60 3.27
CA GLU A 119 13.67 -5.49 1.97
C GLU A 119 13.79 -4.02 1.52
N THR A 120 12.77 -3.22 1.75
CA THR A 120 12.71 -1.83 1.28
C THR A 120 13.19 -0.80 2.29
N GLY A 121 13.28 -1.17 3.56
CA GLY A 121 13.55 -0.22 4.64
C GLY A 121 12.34 0.64 4.99
N ALA A 122 11.16 0.30 4.50
CA ALA A 122 9.96 1.10 4.73
C ALA A 122 9.47 1.00 6.17
N GLU A 123 8.91 2.11 6.65
CA GLU A 123 8.16 2.13 7.90
C GLU A 123 6.81 1.45 7.67
N VAL A 124 6.37 0.59 8.57
CA VAL A 124 5.06 -0.04 8.50
C VAL A 124 4.12 0.62 9.50
N VAL A 125 2.99 1.11 9.01
CA VAL A 125 1.93 1.68 9.83
C VAL A 125 0.79 0.67 9.88
N TRP A 126 0.59 0.06 11.03
CA TRP A 126 -0.45 -0.95 11.23
C TRP A 126 -1.72 -0.29 11.76
N ILE A 127 -2.83 -0.44 11.03
CA ILE A 127 -4.14 0.07 11.44
C ILE A 127 -5.06 -1.12 11.67
N TYR A 128 -5.40 -1.37 12.92
CA TYR A 128 -6.28 -2.49 13.28
C TYR A 128 -7.74 -2.07 13.13
N LYS A 129 -8.41 -2.65 12.14
CA LYS A 129 -9.84 -2.43 11.93
C LYS A 129 -10.63 -3.47 12.68
N ARG A 130 -11.43 -3.03 13.62
CA ARG A 130 -12.30 -3.88 14.41
C ARG A 130 -13.76 -3.61 14.05
N ALA A 131 -14.64 -4.55 14.44
CA ALA A 131 -16.06 -4.37 14.24
C ALA A 131 -16.58 -3.19 15.06
N GLU A 132 -17.44 -2.41 14.44
CA GLU A 132 -18.12 -1.28 15.11
C GLU A 132 -19.59 -1.32 14.77
N ALA A 133 -20.42 -0.88 15.73
CA ALA A 133 -21.86 -0.74 15.50
C ALA A 133 -22.12 0.52 14.67
N GLY A 134 -23.24 0.52 13.94
CA GLY A 134 -23.66 1.66 13.16
C GLY A 134 -23.77 1.34 11.69
N ASP A 135 -24.00 2.39 10.90
CA ASP A 135 -24.08 2.26 9.46
C ASP A 135 -22.74 1.83 8.89
N GLU A 136 -22.75 0.74 8.13
CA GLU A 136 -21.53 0.15 7.58
C GLU A 136 -20.74 1.13 6.73
N ASN A 137 -21.43 1.89 5.86
CA ASN A 137 -20.76 2.85 5.01
C ASN A 137 -20.11 3.98 5.81
N ALA A 138 -20.79 4.48 6.83
CA ALA A 138 -20.24 5.53 7.70
C ALA A 138 -19.03 5.02 8.48
N VAL A 139 -19.09 3.80 8.99
CA VAL A 139 -17.98 3.19 9.71
C VAL A 139 -16.78 3.01 8.78
N ASN A 140 -17.00 2.46 7.58
CA ASN A 140 -15.93 2.26 6.62
C ASN A 140 -15.30 3.58 6.18
N LEU A 141 -16.10 4.62 6.00
CA LEU A 141 -15.60 5.95 5.63
C LEU A 141 -14.70 6.52 6.72
N LYS A 142 -15.08 6.36 7.97
CA LYS A 142 -14.26 6.80 9.10
C LYS A 142 -12.89 6.12 9.10
N TRP A 143 -12.86 4.81 8.84
CA TRP A 143 -11.59 4.08 8.73
C TRP A 143 -10.79 4.50 7.50
N ALA A 144 -11.47 4.77 6.38
CA ALA A 144 -10.80 5.27 5.19
C ALA A 144 -10.11 6.61 5.45
N GLU A 145 -10.77 7.50 6.19
CA GLU A 145 -10.19 8.78 6.56
C GLU A 145 -8.94 8.61 7.42
N ARG A 146 -8.94 7.64 8.32
CA ARG A 146 -7.75 7.32 9.13
C ARG A 146 -6.58 6.85 8.26
N VAL A 147 -6.87 6.04 7.26
CA VAL A 147 -5.82 5.56 6.33
C VAL A 147 -5.24 6.74 5.55
N VAL A 148 -6.10 7.58 4.99
CA VAL A 148 -5.65 8.76 4.22
C VAL A 148 -4.82 9.69 5.09
N GLU A 149 -5.23 9.88 6.34
CA GLU A 149 -4.50 10.71 7.29
C GLU A 149 -3.07 10.21 7.49
N LYS A 150 -2.87 8.90 7.53
CA LYS A 150 -1.54 8.31 7.68
C LYS A 150 -0.66 8.50 6.45
N CYS A 151 -1.24 8.80 5.30
CA CYS A 151 -0.45 9.08 4.10
C CYS A 151 0.31 10.40 4.20
N VAL A 152 -0.21 11.37 4.94
CA VAL A 152 0.37 12.72 5.03
C VAL A 152 1.11 12.98 6.34
N LYS A 153 0.93 12.17 7.34
CA LYS A 153 1.62 12.34 8.64
C LYS A 153 2.93 11.57 8.65
N ASN A 154 3.92 12.16 9.23
CA ASN A 154 5.24 11.54 9.46
C ASN A 154 5.26 10.78 10.79
#